data_35799e86a7fb4136fc73f95b538f1e12
#
_entry.id   35799e86a7fb4136fc73f95b538f1e12
#
_cell.length_a   1.000
_cell.length_b   1.000
_cell.length_c   1.000
_cell.angle_alpha   90.00
_cell.angle_beta   90.00
_cell.angle_gamma   90.00
#
_symmetry.space_group_name_H-M   'P 1'
#
loop_
_entity.id
_entity.type
_entity.pdbx_description
1 polymer ?
#
loop_
_entity_poly.entity_id
_entity_poly.type
_entity_poly.pdbx_seq_one_letter_code
_entity_poly.pdbx_strand_id
1 'polypeptide(L)'
;GIITKLFRIPTAINVDGLEWLRPKWKGLGSIYFKWASKMATLFYDQIINDSDEMRKVYLNLFKRDSKVIAYGADIRKSKSPDLINKWNLKQREYYLVIGRLIPDNNADLIINGFLKSNTNKKLVIVGDVPYKDAYASNLKKINDKRLIFTGYVKDQDILAELYHNCYVYIHGHEFGGTNPTMIKAMAFGCAILALDTVFNQEMIQKGKFGLFFKKELISVTNQIDYCDKEKSLMDIFRQQSVNGITQKYNWDSVTKDYLEVFKTLVSQGNFIA
;
A
#
# COMPACT_ATOMS: atom_id res chain seq x y z
N GLY A 1 -18.25 -14.54 -14.31
CA GLY A 1 -19.53 -13.93 -13.91
C GLY A 1 -20.70 -14.33 -14.81
N ILE A 2 -20.62 -14.24 -16.15
CA ILE A 2 -21.75 -14.53 -17.04
C ILE A 2 -22.19 -15.99 -16.90
N ILE A 3 -21.26 -16.94 -16.99
CA ILE A 3 -21.56 -18.38 -16.89
C ILE A 3 -22.17 -18.71 -15.52
N THR A 4 -21.54 -18.24 -14.44
CA THR A 4 -22.03 -18.49 -13.09
C THR A 4 -23.43 -17.93 -12.86
N LYS A 5 -23.71 -16.74 -13.40
CA LYS A 5 -25.04 -16.13 -13.35
C LYS A 5 -26.09 -16.94 -14.13
N LEU A 6 -25.72 -17.50 -15.31
CA LEU A 6 -26.58 -18.35 -16.11
C LEU A 6 -26.97 -19.63 -15.35
N PHE A 7 -26.03 -20.23 -14.62
CA PHE A 7 -26.25 -21.42 -13.80
C PHE A 7 -26.72 -21.11 -12.37
N ARG A 8 -27.03 -19.84 -12.05
CA ARG A 8 -27.46 -19.39 -10.72
C ARG A 8 -26.50 -19.76 -9.59
N ILE A 9 -25.19 -19.81 -9.92
CA ILE A 9 -24.13 -20.07 -8.93
C ILE A 9 -23.82 -18.74 -8.25
N PRO A 10 -24.03 -18.58 -6.93
CA PRO A 10 -23.72 -17.36 -6.21
C PRO A 10 -22.24 -17.02 -6.28
N THR A 11 -21.93 -15.75 -6.50
CA THR A 11 -20.56 -15.32 -6.75
C THR A 11 -20.22 -14.02 -6.02
N ALA A 12 -18.96 -13.92 -5.56
CA ALA A 12 -18.36 -12.66 -5.12
C ALA A 12 -17.17 -12.33 -6.00
N ILE A 13 -16.91 -11.03 -6.14
CA ILE A 13 -15.69 -10.53 -6.78
C ILE A 13 -15.02 -9.46 -5.92
N ASN A 14 -13.70 -9.58 -5.76
CA ASN A 14 -12.89 -8.55 -5.13
C ASN A 14 -12.41 -7.56 -6.19
N VAL A 15 -12.66 -6.27 -5.97
CA VAL A 15 -12.31 -5.19 -6.89
C VAL A 15 -11.55 -4.11 -6.10
N ASP A 16 -10.24 -4.07 -6.28
CA ASP A 16 -9.30 -3.30 -5.48
C ASP A 16 -8.45 -2.29 -6.28
N GLY A 17 -8.65 -2.22 -7.59
CA GLY A 17 -7.86 -1.38 -8.47
C GLY A 17 -8.66 -0.33 -9.23
N LEU A 18 -8.04 0.83 -9.47
CA LEU A 18 -8.52 1.87 -10.38
C LEU A 18 -7.65 1.89 -11.65
N GLU A 19 -7.57 0.72 -12.32
CA GLU A 19 -6.65 0.54 -13.46
C GLU A 19 -6.84 1.59 -14.55
N TRP A 20 -8.07 2.07 -14.76
CA TRP A 20 -8.35 3.11 -15.75
C TRP A 20 -7.77 4.49 -15.43
N LEU A 21 -7.31 4.72 -14.17
CA LEU A 21 -6.64 5.96 -13.77
C LEU A 21 -5.11 5.86 -13.90
N ARG A 22 -4.57 4.65 -14.02
CA ARG A 22 -3.13 4.44 -14.05
C ARG A 22 -2.51 4.91 -15.38
N PRO A 23 -1.39 5.64 -15.34
CA PRO A 23 -0.72 6.17 -16.53
C PRO A 23 -0.36 5.14 -17.59
N LYS A 24 -0.15 3.88 -17.20
CA LYS A 24 0.17 2.77 -18.13
C LYS A 24 -0.99 2.39 -19.05
N TRP A 25 -2.25 2.69 -18.67
CA TRP A 25 -3.46 2.38 -19.43
C TRP A 25 -4.08 3.64 -20.02
N LYS A 26 -3.59 4.06 -21.21
CA LYS A 26 -4.11 5.22 -21.93
C LYS A 26 -5.07 4.81 -23.05
N GLY A 27 -5.96 5.71 -23.44
CA GLY A 27 -6.88 5.50 -24.56
C GLY A 27 -7.80 4.30 -24.37
N LEU A 28 -7.79 3.35 -25.32
CA LEU A 28 -8.66 2.18 -25.31
C LEU A 28 -8.48 1.29 -24.07
N GLY A 29 -7.27 1.20 -23.51
CA GLY A 29 -7.02 0.44 -22.30
C GLY A 29 -7.79 0.98 -21.09
N SER A 30 -7.77 2.30 -20.89
CA SER A 30 -8.54 2.95 -19.82
C SER A 30 -10.05 2.70 -19.97
N ILE A 31 -10.58 2.83 -21.20
CA ILE A 31 -12.00 2.58 -21.50
C ILE A 31 -12.36 1.12 -21.20
N TYR A 32 -11.52 0.17 -21.65
CA TYR A 32 -11.72 -1.25 -21.40
C TYR A 32 -11.78 -1.57 -19.91
N PHE A 33 -10.82 -1.09 -19.09
CA PHE A 33 -10.83 -1.36 -17.67
C PHE A 33 -12.05 -0.78 -16.95
N LYS A 34 -12.46 0.44 -17.32
CA LYS A 34 -13.67 1.06 -16.76
C LYS A 34 -14.93 0.28 -17.15
N TRP A 35 -15.02 -0.18 -18.40
CA TRP A 35 -16.10 -1.04 -18.87
C TRP A 35 -16.09 -2.39 -18.17
N ALA A 36 -14.94 -3.05 -18.03
CA ALA A 36 -14.81 -4.33 -17.32
C ALA A 36 -15.23 -4.22 -15.86
N SER A 37 -14.87 -3.12 -15.19
CA SER A 37 -15.31 -2.84 -13.81
C SER A 37 -16.83 -2.68 -13.73
N LYS A 38 -17.46 -2.00 -14.71
CA LYS A 38 -18.93 -1.94 -14.79
C LYS A 38 -19.54 -3.32 -15.01
N MET A 39 -18.97 -4.15 -15.89
CA MET A 39 -19.47 -5.51 -16.12
C MET A 39 -19.35 -6.36 -14.84
N ALA A 40 -18.30 -6.22 -14.06
CA ALA A 40 -18.18 -6.88 -12.77
C ALA A 40 -19.36 -6.54 -11.84
N THR A 41 -19.79 -5.29 -11.80
CA THR A 41 -20.94 -4.89 -10.97
C THR A 41 -22.29 -5.46 -11.44
N LEU A 42 -22.38 -5.91 -12.67
CA LEU A 42 -23.60 -6.48 -13.25
C LEU A 42 -23.67 -8.02 -13.14
N PHE A 43 -22.50 -8.67 -13.22
CA PHE A 43 -22.44 -10.13 -13.34
C PHE A 43 -22.18 -10.85 -12.02
N TYR A 44 -21.66 -10.17 -11.01
CA TYR A 44 -21.40 -10.76 -9.71
C TYR A 44 -22.45 -10.33 -8.69
N ASP A 45 -22.81 -11.26 -7.80
CA ASP A 45 -23.86 -11.05 -6.81
C ASP A 45 -23.37 -10.14 -5.68
N GLN A 46 -22.15 -10.36 -5.22
CA GLN A 46 -21.50 -9.55 -4.20
C GLN A 46 -20.21 -8.91 -4.72
N ILE A 47 -20.12 -7.59 -4.60
CA ILE A 47 -18.88 -6.83 -4.82
C ILE A 47 -18.17 -6.66 -3.47
N ILE A 48 -16.88 -6.90 -3.45
CA ILE A 48 -16.01 -6.66 -2.29
C ILE A 48 -14.98 -5.61 -2.69
N ASN A 49 -14.85 -4.57 -1.90
CA ASN A 49 -13.78 -3.58 -1.99
C ASN A 49 -12.85 -3.70 -0.79
N ASP A 50 -11.60 -3.33 -0.95
CA ASP A 50 -10.59 -3.40 0.10
C ASP A 50 -10.55 -2.16 1.00
N SER A 51 -11.31 -1.10 0.67
CA SER A 51 -11.38 0.15 1.44
C SER A 51 -12.72 0.87 1.28
N ASP A 52 -13.06 1.72 2.23
CA ASP A 52 -14.27 2.54 2.17
C ASP A 52 -14.21 3.56 1.02
N GLU A 53 -13.03 4.08 0.71
CA GLU A 53 -12.85 5.00 -0.41
C GLU A 53 -13.06 4.30 -1.75
N MET A 54 -12.62 3.04 -1.92
CA MET A 54 -12.94 2.24 -3.11
C MET A 54 -14.44 1.96 -3.23
N ARG A 55 -15.10 1.61 -2.11
CA ARG A 55 -16.57 1.47 -2.07
C ARG A 55 -17.28 2.72 -2.56
N LYS A 56 -16.85 3.92 -2.10
CA LYS A 56 -17.42 5.19 -2.57
C LYS A 56 -17.23 5.41 -4.07
N VAL A 57 -16.06 5.07 -4.61
CA VAL A 57 -15.81 5.14 -6.06
C VAL A 57 -16.79 4.26 -6.84
N TYR A 58 -16.96 2.99 -6.44
CA TYR A 58 -17.86 2.07 -7.12
C TYR A 58 -19.32 2.49 -6.98
N LEU A 59 -19.74 2.94 -5.79
CA LEU A 59 -21.09 3.44 -5.55
C LEU A 59 -21.39 4.68 -6.42
N ASN A 60 -20.45 5.61 -6.51
CA ASN A 60 -20.63 6.86 -7.28
C ASN A 60 -20.65 6.61 -8.79
N LEU A 61 -19.73 5.78 -9.30
CA LEU A 61 -19.57 5.55 -10.75
C LEU A 61 -20.57 4.53 -11.30
N PHE A 62 -20.84 3.46 -10.55
CA PHE A 62 -21.62 2.33 -11.05
C PHE A 62 -22.95 2.13 -10.31
N LYS A 63 -23.23 2.97 -9.31
CA LYS A 63 -24.45 2.87 -8.48
C LYS A 63 -24.63 1.48 -7.83
N ARG A 64 -23.51 0.82 -7.55
CA ARG A 64 -23.47 -0.51 -6.93
C ARG A 64 -22.72 -0.43 -5.60
N ASP A 65 -23.41 -0.75 -4.53
CA ASP A 65 -22.81 -0.85 -3.20
C ASP A 65 -22.01 -2.15 -3.06
N SER A 66 -21.09 -2.19 -2.11
CA SER A 66 -20.17 -3.31 -1.90
C SER A 66 -19.90 -3.53 -0.40
N LYS A 67 -19.50 -4.74 -0.05
CA LYS A 67 -18.92 -5.03 1.26
C LYS A 67 -17.47 -4.57 1.28
N VAL A 68 -17.05 -3.90 2.34
CA VAL A 68 -15.63 -3.55 2.53
C VAL A 68 -14.96 -4.64 3.33
N ILE A 69 -13.92 -5.25 2.76
CA ILE A 69 -13.06 -6.24 3.42
C ILE A 69 -11.62 -5.90 3.05
N ALA A 70 -10.91 -5.28 3.97
CA ALA A 70 -9.52 -4.87 3.76
C ALA A 70 -8.55 -6.06 3.77
N TYR A 71 -7.29 -5.82 3.40
CA TYR A 71 -6.22 -6.79 3.62
C TYR A 71 -5.84 -6.84 5.10
N GLY A 72 -5.31 -7.98 5.54
CA GLY A 72 -4.78 -8.17 6.88
C GLY A 72 -3.25 -8.15 6.91
N ALA A 73 -2.69 -7.93 8.10
CA ALA A 73 -1.27 -8.14 8.37
C ALA A 73 -1.07 -8.71 9.78
N ASP A 74 0.00 -9.48 9.92
CA ASP A 74 0.43 -10.02 11.21
C ASP A 74 1.35 -9.02 11.91
N ILE A 75 1.06 -8.73 13.15
CA ILE A 75 1.95 -7.96 14.02
C ILE A 75 3.15 -8.84 14.37
N ARG A 76 4.33 -8.37 14.02
CA ARG A 76 5.59 -9.09 14.30
C ARG A 76 6.56 -8.19 15.06
N LYS A 77 7.37 -8.80 15.92
CA LYS A 77 8.48 -8.12 16.60
C LYS A 77 9.78 -8.40 15.88
N SER A 78 10.73 -7.48 15.97
CA SER A 78 12.12 -7.70 15.53
C SER A 78 12.71 -8.91 16.24
N LYS A 79 13.42 -9.75 15.50
CA LYS A 79 14.06 -10.98 16.02
C LYS A 79 15.57 -10.97 15.81
N SER A 80 16.02 -10.35 14.73
CA SER A 80 17.42 -10.41 14.28
C SER A 80 17.84 -9.09 13.67
N PRO A 81 17.93 -8.01 14.46
CA PRO A 81 18.19 -6.66 13.96
C PRO A 81 19.50 -6.56 13.18
N ASP A 82 20.46 -7.45 13.40
CA ASP A 82 21.75 -7.46 12.70
C ASP A 82 21.65 -7.80 11.21
N LEU A 83 20.53 -8.35 10.75
CA LEU A 83 20.32 -8.65 9.33
C LEU A 83 20.37 -7.41 8.42
N ILE A 84 20.13 -6.22 8.96
CA ILE A 84 20.27 -4.96 8.22
C ILE A 84 21.72 -4.54 7.99
N ASN A 85 22.68 -5.12 8.72
CA ASN A 85 24.12 -4.82 8.60
C ASN A 85 24.66 -5.18 7.21
N LYS A 86 23.97 -6.05 6.48
CA LYS A 86 24.28 -6.38 5.07
C LYS A 86 24.45 -5.15 4.18
N TRP A 87 23.79 -4.05 4.49
CA TRP A 87 23.87 -2.79 3.75
C TRP A 87 24.52 -1.65 4.59
N ASN A 88 25.26 -1.99 5.62
CA ASN A 88 25.84 -1.01 6.56
C ASN A 88 24.78 -0.04 7.11
N LEU A 89 23.60 -0.57 7.44
CA LEU A 89 22.51 0.18 8.05
C LEU A 89 22.61 0.11 9.58
N LYS A 90 22.13 1.20 10.22
CA LYS A 90 21.95 1.25 11.67
C LYS A 90 20.48 1.49 11.98
N GLN A 91 20.04 1.00 13.13
CA GLN A 91 18.66 1.22 13.59
C GLN A 91 18.33 2.71 13.66
N ARG A 92 17.16 3.08 13.14
CA ARG A 92 16.66 4.47 13.12
C ARG A 92 17.51 5.49 12.32
N GLU A 93 18.44 5.00 11.50
CA GLU A 93 19.32 5.87 10.70
C GLU A 93 19.03 5.78 9.19
N TYR A 94 17.81 5.31 8.80
CA TYR A 94 17.41 5.30 7.41
C TYR A 94 15.90 5.42 7.22
N TYR A 95 15.53 6.08 6.13
CA TYR A 95 14.19 6.06 5.54
C TYR A 95 14.02 4.81 4.67
N LEU A 96 12.83 4.28 4.58
CA LEU A 96 12.55 3.04 3.84
C LEU A 96 11.44 3.25 2.83
N VAL A 97 11.67 2.83 1.60
CA VAL A 97 10.66 2.72 0.54
C VAL A 97 10.60 1.28 0.07
N ILE A 98 9.41 0.67 0.01
CA ILE A 98 9.24 -0.70 -0.50
C ILE A 98 8.15 -0.71 -1.56
N GLY A 99 8.49 -1.21 -2.74
CA GLY A 99 7.54 -1.36 -3.83
C GLY A 99 8.21 -1.60 -5.18
N ARG A 100 7.39 -1.83 -6.19
CA ARG A 100 7.89 -1.90 -7.56
C ARG A 100 8.39 -0.52 -8.00
N LEU A 101 9.48 -0.48 -8.74
CA LEU A 101 10.01 0.77 -9.32
C LEU A 101 9.20 1.12 -10.59
N ILE A 102 7.98 1.61 -10.37
CA ILE A 102 7.05 2.08 -11.41
C ILE A 102 6.57 3.50 -11.09
N PRO A 103 6.16 4.30 -12.09
CA PRO A 103 5.73 5.69 -11.86
C PRO A 103 4.65 5.85 -10.81
N ASP A 104 3.68 4.94 -10.76
CA ASP A 104 2.56 4.98 -9.81
C ASP A 104 2.98 4.94 -8.32
N ASN A 105 4.20 4.52 -8.04
CA ASN A 105 4.76 4.47 -6.68
C ASN A 105 5.61 5.71 -6.34
N ASN A 106 5.77 6.65 -7.29
CA ASN A 106 6.42 7.94 -7.09
C ASN A 106 7.83 7.86 -6.45
N ALA A 107 8.58 6.80 -6.78
CA ALA A 107 9.94 6.61 -6.24
C ALA A 107 10.89 7.73 -6.67
N ASP A 108 10.72 8.26 -7.89
CA ASP A 108 11.46 9.41 -8.43
C ASP A 108 11.22 10.68 -7.61
N LEU A 109 9.96 10.98 -7.29
CA LEU A 109 9.58 12.12 -6.46
C LEU A 109 10.19 12.02 -5.06
N ILE A 110 10.11 10.83 -4.45
CA ILE A 110 10.64 10.57 -3.10
C ILE A 110 12.16 10.71 -3.10
N ILE A 111 12.87 10.09 -4.05
CA ILE A 111 14.32 10.17 -4.16
C ILE A 111 14.76 11.61 -4.36
N ASN A 112 14.15 12.34 -5.30
CA ASN A 112 14.52 13.73 -5.57
C ASN A 112 14.24 14.65 -4.39
N GLY A 113 13.15 14.47 -3.66
CA GLY A 113 12.84 15.20 -2.44
C GLY A 113 13.81 14.87 -1.31
N PHE A 114 14.16 13.60 -1.15
CA PHE A 114 15.16 13.17 -0.19
C PHE A 114 16.55 13.77 -0.48
N LEU A 115 16.98 13.80 -1.73
CA LEU A 115 18.27 14.38 -2.11
C LEU A 115 18.36 15.86 -1.81
N LYS A 116 17.24 16.58 -1.83
CA LYS A 116 17.16 18.02 -1.51
C LYS A 116 16.98 18.31 -0.02
N SER A 117 16.65 17.31 0.78
CA SER A 117 16.50 17.48 2.23
C SER A 117 17.86 17.55 2.94
N ASN A 118 17.84 18.10 4.16
CA ASN A 118 19.03 18.26 5.01
C ASN A 118 19.38 16.98 5.80
N THR A 119 18.67 15.89 5.56
CA THR A 119 18.86 14.65 6.31
C THR A 119 20.24 14.03 6.03
N ASN A 120 20.90 13.56 7.09
CA ASN A 120 22.12 12.76 7.00
C ASN A 120 21.85 11.25 6.99
N LYS A 121 20.59 10.84 7.16
CA LYS A 121 20.18 9.44 7.12
C LYS A 121 20.28 8.86 5.70
N LYS A 122 20.21 7.55 5.60
CA LYS A 122 20.15 6.86 4.31
C LYS A 122 18.70 6.73 3.82
N LEU A 123 18.50 6.59 2.51
CA LEU A 123 17.25 6.16 1.91
C LEU A 123 17.44 4.77 1.31
N VAL A 124 16.73 3.80 1.84
CA VAL A 124 16.77 2.41 1.39
C VAL A 124 15.55 2.15 0.50
N ILE A 125 15.81 1.73 -0.73
CA ILE A 125 14.77 1.43 -1.72
C ILE A 125 14.78 -0.08 -1.97
N VAL A 126 13.71 -0.74 -1.53
CA VAL A 126 13.51 -2.19 -1.66
C VAL A 126 12.52 -2.49 -2.77
N GLY A 127 12.92 -3.31 -3.70
CA GLY A 127 12.09 -3.73 -4.82
C GLY A 127 12.71 -3.40 -6.16
N ASP A 128 12.04 -3.87 -7.19
CA ASP A 128 12.46 -3.73 -8.59
C ASP A 128 11.28 -4.00 -9.51
N VAL A 129 11.53 -4.08 -10.79
CA VAL A 129 10.62 -4.62 -11.80
C VAL A 129 11.25 -5.84 -12.46
N PRO A 130 10.46 -6.89 -12.80
CA PRO A 130 10.98 -8.15 -13.33
C PRO A 130 11.34 -8.08 -14.84
N TYR A 131 11.34 -6.89 -15.43
CA TYR A 131 11.61 -6.62 -16.85
C TYR A 131 12.50 -5.39 -17.00
N LYS A 132 13.07 -5.21 -18.19
CA LYS A 132 13.85 -4.01 -18.52
C LYS A 132 12.89 -2.81 -18.59
N ASP A 133 13.13 -1.82 -17.77
CA ASP A 133 12.33 -0.62 -17.66
C ASP A 133 13.22 0.62 -17.56
N ALA A 134 12.89 1.64 -18.36
CA ALA A 134 13.68 2.87 -18.42
C ALA A 134 13.57 3.69 -17.13
N TYR A 135 12.38 3.75 -16.51
CA TYR A 135 12.16 4.47 -15.27
C TYR A 135 13.00 3.86 -14.13
N ALA A 136 12.87 2.54 -13.91
CA ALA A 136 13.67 1.84 -12.88
C ALA A 136 15.17 1.97 -13.13
N SER A 137 15.61 1.84 -14.41
CA SER A 137 17.02 1.96 -14.78
C SER A 137 17.56 3.36 -14.52
N ASN A 138 16.81 4.40 -14.80
CA ASN A 138 17.22 5.80 -14.57
C ASN A 138 17.32 6.11 -13.07
N LEU A 139 16.40 5.61 -12.25
CA LEU A 139 16.49 5.77 -10.80
C LEU A 139 17.78 5.14 -10.23
N LYS A 140 18.13 3.95 -10.68
CA LYS A 140 19.34 3.24 -10.22
C LYS A 140 20.66 3.88 -10.66
N LYS A 141 20.65 4.78 -11.66
CA LYS A 141 21.82 5.55 -12.07
C LYS A 141 22.11 6.75 -11.17
N ILE A 142 21.18 7.14 -10.32
CA ILE A 142 21.37 8.27 -9.40
C ILE A 142 22.49 7.89 -8.41
N ASN A 143 23.57 8.65 -8.43
CA ASN A 143 24.75 8.39 -7.61
C ASN A 143 24.77 9.36 -6.40
N ASP A 144 24.30 8.89 -5.25
CA ASP A 144 24.45 9.57 -3.96
C ASP A 144 24.72 8.49 -2.89
N LYS A 145 25.70 8.71 -2.04
CA LYS A 145 26.14 7.76 -0.98
C LYS A 145 25.05 7.43 0.04
N ARG A 146 24.01 8.25 0.13
CA ARG A 146 22.86 8.04 1.03
C ARG A 146 21.81 7.11 0.42
N LEU A 147 21.83 6.87 -0.91
CA LEU A 147 20.86 5.99 -1.58
C LEU A 147 21.33 4.54 -1.59
N ILE A 148 20.47 3.64 -1.18
CA ILE A 148 20.74 2.20 -1.19
C ILE A 148 19.60 1.48 -1.92
N PHE A 149 19.90 0.96 -3.10
CA PHE A 149 18.99 0.08 -3.85
C PHE A 149 19.31 -1.37 -3.50
N THR A 150 18.41 -2.06 -2.81
CA THR A 150 18.62 -3.45 -2.40
C THR A 150 18.22 -4.45 -3.49
N GLY A 151 17.45 -3.98 -4.50
CA GLY A 151 16.73 -4.87 -5.39
C GLY A 151 15.59 -5.60 -4.66
N TYR A 152 15.15 -6.71 -5.21
CA TYR A 152 14.10 -7.53 -4.62
C TYR A 152 14.63 -8.37 -3.45
N VAL A 153 14.12 -8.15 -2.26
CA VAL A 153 14.45 -8.91 -1.05
C VAL A 153 13.45 -10.05 -0.88
N LYS A 154 13.88 -11.29 -1.18
CA LYS A 154 13.03 -12.50 -1.08
C LYS A 154 12.83 -12.98 0.35
N ASP A 155 13.88 -12.85 1.14
CA ASP A 155 13.89 -13.29 2.54
C ASP A 155 12.98 -12.40 3.38
N GLN A 156 11.94 -13.01 3.96
CA GLN A 156 10.91 -12.28 4.71
C GLN A 156 11.39 -11.84 6.09
N ASP A 157 12.40 -12.49 6.67
CA ASP A 157 12.98 -12.09 7.94
C ASP A 157 13.87 -10.87 7.73
N ILE A 158 14.69 -10.84 6.69
CA ILE A 158 15.46 -9.65 6.30
C ILE A 158 14.52 -8.48 5.99
N LEU A 159 13.44 -8.73 5.24
CA LEU A 159 12.46 -7.70 4.91
C LEU A 159 11.77 -7.15 6.16
N ALA A 160 11.42 -8.01 7.11
CA ALA A 160 10.83 -7.63 8.39
C ALA A 160 11.78 -6.72 9.17
N GLU A 161 13.08 -7.06 9.24
CA GLU A 161 14.07 -6.25 9.96
C GLU A 161 14.30 -4.89 9.29
N LEU A 162 14.23 -4.81 7.95
CA LEU A 162 14.25 -3.52 7.26
C LEU A 162 13.06 -2.63 7.67
N TYR A 163 11.86 -3.19 7.81
CA TYR A 163 10.72 -2.43 8.35
C TYR A 163 10.92 -2.03 9.81
N HIS A 164 11.23 -3.00 10.68
CA HIS A 164 11.36 -2.75 12.12
C HIS A 164 12.38 -1.68 12.46
N ASN A 165 13.50 -1.67 11.75
CA ASN A 165 14.64 -0.83 12.09
C ASN A 165 14.69 0.49 11.31
N CYS A 166 13.79 0.75 10.36
CA CYS A 166 13.76 2.03 9.67
C CYS A 166 13.39 3.18 10.62
N TYR A 167 13.81 4.38 10.27
CA TYR A 167 13.40 5.61 10.96
C TYR A 167 11.97 5.97 10.61
N VAL A 168 11.67 6.09 9.31
CA VAL A 168 10.34 6.35 8.76
C VAL A 168 10.17 5.52 7.50
N TYR A 169 9.01 4.91 7.32
CA TYR A 169 8.59 4.29 6.07
C TYR A 169 7.90 5.32 5.19
N ILE A 170 8.41 5.53 3.98
CA ILE A 170 7.81 6.47 3.01
C ILE A 170 6.97 5.68 2.00
N HIS A 171 5.71 6.06 1.86
CA HIS A 171 4.75 5.41 1.00
C HIS A 171 4.29 6.34 -0.13
N GLY A 172 4.73 6.07 -1.35
CA GLY A 172 4.40 6.90 -2.52
C GLY A 172 3.30 6.36 -3.41
N HIS A 173 2.63 5.25 -3.05
CA HIS A 173 1.61 4.65 -3.90
C HIS A 173 0.39 5.56 -4.06
N GLU A 174 -0.08 5.71 -5.32
CA GLU A 174 -1.08 6.72 -5.68
C GLU A 174 -2.48 6.13 -5.89
N PHE A 175 -2.59 4.96 -6.50
CA PHE A 175 -3.86 4.41 -6.97
C PHE A 175 -4.21 3.07 -6.30
N GLY A 176 -5.45 2.95 -5.86
CA GLY A 176 -5.98 1.73 -5.26
C GLY A 176 -6.24 1.86 -3.76
N GLY A 177 -7.00 0.93 -3.22
CA GLY A 177 -7.45 0.94 -1.84
C GLY A 177 -6.36 0.59 -0.82
N THR A 178 -6.57 -0.45 -0.05
CA THR A 178 -5.65 -0.86 1.00
C THR A 178 -4.36 -1.45 0.43
N ASN A 179 -3.21 -0.82 0.71
CA ASN A 179 -1.93 -1.28 0.19
C ASN A 179 -1.22 -2.23 1.16
N PRO A 180 -0.91 -3.49 0.75
CA PRO A 180 -0.29 -4.49 1.63
C PRO A 180 1.08 -4.06 2.19
N THR A 181 1.89 -3.28 1.44
CA THR A 181 3.21 -2.84 1.95
C THR A 181 3.09 -1.82 3.06
N MET A 182 2.09 -0.92 2.99
CA MET A 182 1.86 0.05 4.06
C MET A 182 1.23 -0.61 5.29
N ILE A 183 0.29 -1.56 5.12
CA ILE A 183 -0.23 -2.34 6.25
C ILE A 183 0.90 -3.11 6.95
N LYS A 184 1.81 -3.73 6.20
CA LYS A 184 3.00 -4.38 6.79
C LYS A 184 3.88 -3.38 7.55
N ALA A 185 4.12 -2.19 7.00
CA ALA A 185 4.87 -1.16 7.69
C ALA A 185 4.21 -0.78 9.03
N MET A 186 2.88 -0.62 9.05
CA MET A 186 2.14 -0.38 10.29
C MET A 186 2.25 -1.56 11.26
N ALA A 187 2.10 -2.80 10.77
CA ALA A 187 2.19 -4.02 11.60
C ALA A 187 3.58 -4.23 12.21
N PHE A 188 4.61 -3.73 11.55
CA PHE A 188 5.99 -3.76 12.05
C PHE A 188 6.36 -2.53 12.88
N GLY A 189 5.39 -1.67 13.20
CA GLY A 189 5.60 -0.49 14.05
C GLY A 189 6.44 0.59 13.39
N CYS A 190 6.26 0.87 12.10
CA CYS A 190 6.92 1.98 11.43
C CYS A 190 6.16 3.29 11.68
N ALA A 191 6.89 4.41 11.82
CA ALA A 191 6.32 5.73 11.55
C ALA A 191 6.10 5.86 10.04
N ILE A 192 4.95 6.38 9.64
CA ILE A 192 4.55 6.44 8.21
C ILE A 192 4.63 7.88 7.71
N LEU A 193 5.22 8.08 6.53
CA LEU A 193 5.11 9.29 5.73
C LEU A 193 4.51 8.92 4.38
N ALA A 194 3.24 9.24 4.13
CA ALA A 194 2.52 8.78 2.96
C ALA A 194 2.19 9.90 1.96
N LEU A 195 2.11 9.57 0.68
CA LEU A 195 1.53 10.46 -0.32
C LEU A 195 0.09 10.80 0.07
N ASP A 196 -0.28 12.07 0.03
CA ASP A 196 -1.61 12.56 0.39
C ASP A 196 -2.64 12.16 -0.67
N THR A 197 -3.27 11.01 -0.46
CA THR A 197 -4.39 10.49 -1.24
C THR A 197 -5.51 10.07 -0.31
N VAL A 198 -6.74 10.03 -0.81
CA VAL A 198 -7.90 9.59 0.01
C VAL A 198 -7.71 8.18 0.56
N PHE A 199 -7.05 7.28 -0.20
CA PHE A 199 -6.77 5.91 0.20
C PHE A 199 -5.73 5.84 1.33
N ASN A 200 -4.63 6.59 1.20
CA ASN A 200 -3.61 6.65 2.23
C ASN A 200 -4.11 7.36 3.49
N GLN A 201 -4.97 8.39 3.35
CA GLN A 201 -5.65 9.04 4.47
C GLN A 201 -6.54 8.07 5.24
N GLU A 202 -7.28 7.20 4.54
CA GLU A 202 -8.08 6.15 5.19
C GLU A 202 -7.20 5.18 5.98
N MET A 203 -6.10 4.70 5.39
CA MET A 203 -5.22 3.70 6.01
C MET A 203 -4.58 4.20 7.30
N ILE A 204 -4.05 5.41 7.33
CA ILE A 204 -3.43 6.00 8.54
C ILE A 204 -4.37 6.93 9.31
N GLN A 205 -5.69 6.74 9.13
CA GLN A 205 -6.76 7.43 9.87
C GLN A 205 -6.55 8.94 9.93
N LYS A 206 -6.41 9.58 8.76
CA LYS A 206 -6.23 11.04 8.60
C LYS A 206 -5.07 11.61 9.41
N GLY A 207 -3.97 10.87 9.50
CA GLY A 207 -2.74 11.33 10.18
C GLY A 207 -2.60 10.86 11.63
N LYS A 208 -3.50 10.02 12.14
CA LYS A 208 -3.35 9.44 13.49
C LYS A 208 -2.10 8.57 13.62
N PHE A 209 -1.67 7.92 12.53
CA PHE A 209 -0.56 6.97 12.52
C PHE A 209 0.62 7.42 11.66
N GLY A 210 0.64 8.65 11.18
CA GLY A 210 1.71 9.16 10.33
C GLY A 210 1.43 10.54 9.74
N LEU A 211 2.30 10.96 8.84
CA LEU A 211 2.25 12.25 8.16
C LEU A 211 1.94 12.05 6.67
N PHE A 212 1.63 13.17 6.01
CA PHE A 212 1.39 13.22 4.57
C PHE A 212 2.34 14.18 3.86
N PHE A 213 2.68 13.84 2.62
CA PHE A 213 3.31 14.77 1.67
C PHE A 213 2.44 14.89 0.42
N LYS A 214 2.39 16.06 -0.18
CA LYS A 214 1.75 16.30 -1.47
C LYS A 214 2.63 15.80 -2.61
N LYS A 215 2.05 15.54 -3.78
CA LYS A 215 2.80 15.14 -5.00
C LYS A 215 3.62 16.30 -5.57
N GLU A 216 4.48 16.88 -4.74
CA GLU A 216 5.32 18.04 -5.01
C GLU A 216 6.69 17.83 -4.37
N LEU A 217 7.75 18.14 -5.10
CA LEU A 217 9.12 17.96 -4.66
C LEU A 217 9.39 18.65 -3.31
N ILE A 218 8.98 19.91 -3.20
CA ILE A 218 9.20 20.70 -1.99
C ILE A 218 8.44 20.13 -0.79
N SER A 219 7.26 19.54 -1.01
CA SER A 219 6.50 18.90 0.06
C SER A 219 7.23 17.68 0.62
N VAL A 220 7.79 16.84 -0.25
CA VAL A 220 8.59 15.67 0.19
C VAL A 220 9.81 16.15 0.99
N THR A 221 10.55 17.13 0.45
CA THR A 221 11.74 17.70 1.11
C THR A 221 11.41 18.21 2.51
N ASN A 222 10.39 19.06 2.62
CA ASN A 222 10.00 19.68 3.89
C ASN A 222 9.51 18.64 4.90
N GLN A 223 8.80 17.59 4.44
CA GLN A 223 8.32 16.54 5.33
C GLN A 223 9.46 15.64 5.84
N ILE A 224 10.47 15.38 5.04
CA ILE A 224 11.66 14.64 5.49
C ILE A 224 12.41 15.46 6.55
N ASP A 225 12.65 16.77 6.31
CA ASP A 225 13.28 17.64 7.27
C ASP A 225 12.46 17.78 8.56
N TYR A 226 11.13 17.83 8.44
CA TYR A 226 10.21 17.83 9.58
C TYR A 226 10.29 16.53 10.39
N CYS A 227 10.33 15.37 9.74
CA CYS A 227 10.53 14.09 10.44
C CYS A 227 11.83 14.08 11.24
N ASP A 228 12.93 14.58 10.68
CA ASP A 228 14.23 14.64 11.36
C ASP A 228 14.23 15.61 12.55
N LYS A 229 13.45 16.67 12.48
CA LYS A 229 13.27 17.63 13.57
C LYS A 229 12.40 17.06 14.69
N GLU A 230 11.28 16.42 14.33
CA GLU A 230 10.25 15.96 15.28
C GLU A 230 10.42 14.47 15.64
N LYS A 231 11.59 14.09 16.15
CA LYS A 231 11.93 12.69 16.47
C LYS A 231 10.95 12.05 17.44
N SER A 232 10.52 12.77 18.47
CA SER A 232 9.55 12.28 19.46
C SER A 232 8.20 11.96 18.83
N LEU A 233 7.76 12.73 17.83
CA LEU A 233 6.53 12.45 17.10
C LEU A 233 6.67 11.15 16.28
N MET A 234 7.84 10.91 15.68
CA MET A 234 8.09 9.64 14.97
C MET A 234 8.06 8.44 15.93
N ASP A 235 8.52 8.59 17.16
CA ASP A 235 8.42 7.55 18.19
C ASP A 235 6.95 7.28 18.59
N ILE A 236 6.14 8.32 18.74
CA ILE A 236 4.70 8.19 18.98
C ILE A 236 4.02 7.44 17.82
N PHE A 237 4.28 7.81 16.58
CA PHE A 237 3.69 7.13 15.42
C PHE A 237 4.11 5.65 15.35
N ARG A 238 5.35 5.30 15.67
CA ARG A 238 5.80 3.91 15.73
C ARG A 238 5.01 3.08 16.74
N GLN A 239 4.74 3.63 17.90
CA GLN A 239 3.96 2.96 18.94
C GLN A 239 2.48 2.83 18.56
N GLN A 240 1.93 3.83 17.89
CA GLN A 240 0.51 3.89 17.57
C GLN A 240 0.13 3.16 16.27
N SER A 241 1.04 3.02 15.31
CA SER A 241 0.73 2.41 14.00
C SER A 241 0.21 0.98 14.11
N VAL A 242 0.71 0.21 15.08
CA VAL A 242 0.25 -1.15 15.37
C VAL A 242 -1.22 -1.19 15.80
N ASN A 243 -1.73 -0.14 16.45
CA ASN A 243 -3.13 -0.06 16.85
C ASN A 243 -4.08 -0.04 15.65
N GLY A 244 -3.65 0.55 14.54
CA GLY A 244 -4.42 0.52 13.29
C GLY A 244 -4.62 -0.90 12.76
N ILE A 245 -3.62 -1.77 12.92
CA ILE A 245 -3.71 -3.18 12.54
C ILE A 245 -4.68 -3.92 13.43
N THR A 246 -4.54 -3.78 14.75
CA THR A 246 -5.43 -4.45 15.71
C THR A 246 -6.89 -4.05 15.51
N GLN A 247 -7.16 -2.79 15.17
CA GLN A 247 -8.51 -2.27 15.01
C GLN A 247 -9.19 -2.65 13.69
N LYS A 248 -8.46 -2.66 12.56
CA LYS A 248 -9.08 -2.80 11.23
C LYS A 248 -8.42 -3.86 10.34
N TYR A 249 -7.11 -4.05 10.43
CA TYR A 249 -6.34 -4.79 9.42
C TYR A 249 -5.77 -6.12 9.97
N ASN A 250 -6.48 -6.79 10.89
CA ASN A 250 -6.10 -8.09 11.40
C ASN A 250 -6.78 -9.23 10.62
N TRP A 251 -6.08 -10.35 10.46
CA TRP A 251 -6.57 -11.48 9.67
C TRP A 251 -7.82 -12.15 10.24
N ASP A 252 -8.05 -12.11 11.57
CA ASP A 252 -9.24 -12.71 12.18
C ASP A 252 -10.51 -11.97 11.75
N SER A 253 -10.48 -10.63 11.78
CA SER A 253 -11.59 -9.80 11.29
C SER A 253 -11.80 -9.99 9.79
N VAL A 254 -10.74 -9.99 8.99
CA VAL A 254 -10.80 -10.20 7.53
C VAL A 254 -11.43 -11.56 7.22
N THR A 255 -10.98 -12.62 7.89
CA THR A 255 -11.52 -13.98 7.69
C THR A 255 -12.99 -14.06 8.09
N LYS A 256 -13.36 -13.46 9.22
CA LYS A 256 -14.75 -13.40 9.68
C LYS A 256 -15.65 -12.71 8.64
N ASP A 257 -15.23 -11.58 8.11
CA ASP A 257 -16.00 -10.82 7.12
C ASP A 257 -16.19 -11.63 5.82
N TYR A 258 -15.15 -12.32 5.33
CA TYR A 258 -15.30 -13.22 4.17
C TYR A 258 -16.24 -14.39 4.45
N LEU A 259 -16.16 -15.01 5.63
CA LEU A 259 -17.08 -16.09 6.03
C LEU A 259 -18.52 -15.62 6.08
N GLU A 260 -18.79 -14.40 6.55
CA GLU A 260 -20.14 -13.81 6.53
C GLU A 260 -20.66 -13.63 5.10
N VAL A 261 -19.82 -13.11 4.18
CA VAL A 261 -20.17 -12.97 2.77
C VAL A 261 -20.52 -14.35 2.16
N PHE A 262 -19.67 -15.35 2.38
CA PHE A 262 -19.91 -16.68 1.82
C PHE A 262 -21.15 -17.35 2.38
N LYS A 263 -21.40 -17.25 3.69
CA LYS A 263 -22.65 -17.77 4.31
C LYS A 263 -23.87 -17.10 3.72
N THR A 264 -23.84 -15.79 3.52
CA THR A 264 -24.95 -15.04 2.90
C THR A 264 -25.20 -15.49 1.48
N LEU A 265 -24.14 -15.65 0.68
CA LEU A 265 -24.26 -16.14 -0.70
C LEU A 265 -24.82 -17.54 -0.78
N VAL A 266 -24.38 -18.46 0.09
CA VAL A 266 -24.88 -19.83 0.15
C VAL A 266 -26.36 -19.86 0.56
N SER A 267 -26.77 -19.05 1.54
CA SER A 267 -28.16 -19.00 1.98
C SER A 267 -29.12 -18.39 0.93
N GLN A 268 -28.63 -17.53 0.06
CA GLN A 268 -29.40 -16.94 -1.06
C GLN A 268 -29.43 -17.83 -2.29
N GLY A 269 -28.44 -18.72 -2.44
CA GLY A 269 -28.44 -19.73 -3.51
C GLY A 269 -29.43 -20.84 -3.19
N ASN A 270 -30.52 -20.92 -3.96
CA ASN A 270 -31.32 -22.14 -3.98
C ASN A 270 -30.45 -23.24 -4.60
N PHE A 271 -29.61 -23.90 -3.81
CA PHE A 271 -28.98 -25.13 -4.22
C PHE A 271 -30.12 -26.17 -4.40
N ILE A 272 -30.42 -26.46 -5.63
CA ILE A 272 -31.21 -27.64 -5.93
C ILE A 272 -30.36 -28.84 -5.46
N ALA A 273 -30.79 -29.44 -4.34
CA ALA A 273 -30.22 -30.66 -3.81
C ALA A 273 -30.51 -31.81 -4.78
#